data_e634eb78388c32782139d02e03163590
#
_entry.id   e634eb78388c32782139d02e03163590
#
_cell.length_a   1.000
_cell.length_b   1.000
_cell.length_c   1.000
_cell.angle_alpha   90.00
_cell.angle_beta   90.00
_cell.angle_gamma   90.00
#
_symmetry.space_group_name_H-M   'P 1'
#
loop_
_entity.id
_entity.type
_entity.pdbx_description
1 polymer ?
#
loop_
_entity_poly.entity_id
_entity_poly.type
_entity_poly.pdbx_seq_one_letter_code
_entity_poly.pdbx_strand_id
1 'polypeptide(L)'
;MAQDIPITYVPVRNTFLLALGAALLESEALYMIEHEGIAPSDVETTLFIAANALDYSGYPDCRPVYYRALLETLRLGSKLGTQYGVPFRVETPLIAKSKAEIVRLALAVGAPLAHTWSCYVGGERPCGRCDSCLLRQKGFAEAGVVDPGLAP
;
A
#
# COMPACT_ATOMS: atom_id res chain seq x y z
N MET A 1 -10.89 -19.39 12.20
CA MET A 1 -11.03 -19.95 10.85
C MET A 1 -9.85 -19.43 10.04
N ALA A 2 -9.01 -20.29 9.48
CA ALA A 2 -8.03 -19.90 8.51
C ALA A 2 -8.81 -19.43 7.27
N GLN A 3 -8.80 -18.14 7.01
CA GLN A 3 -9.34 -17.64 5.75
C GLN A 3 -8.38 -18.11 4.66
N ASP A 4 -8.89 -18.83 3.68
CA ASP A 4 -8.08 -19.30 2.57
C ASP A 4 -7.38 -18.12 1.88
N ILE A 5 -6.10 -18.29 1.61
CA ILE A 5 -5.31 -17.28 0.88
C ILE A 5 -5.88 -17.24 -0.55
N PRO A 6 -6.22 -16.06 -1.08
CA PRO A 6 -6.83 -15.95 -2.40
C PRO A 6 -5.96 -16.50 -3.52
N ILE A 7 -6.59 -17.03 -4.56
CA ILE A 7 -5.88 -17.48 -5.79
C ILE A 7 -5.08 -16.34 -6.46
N THR A 8 -5.44 -15.09 -6.19
CA THR A 8 -4.76 -13.89 -6.69
C THR A 8 -3.55 -13.47 -5.82
N TYR A 9 -3.21 -14.27 -4.80
CA TYR A 9 -2.05 -14.00 -3.96
C TYR A 9 -0.76 -14.15 -4.76
N VAL A 10 0.04 -13.10 -4.76
CA VAL A 10 1.41 -13.13 -5.29
C VAL A 10 2.36 -13.25 -4.10
N PRO A 11 3.13 -14.34 -3.99
CA PRO A 11 4.00 -14.60 -2.85
C PRO A 11 4.94 -13.43 -2.55
N VAL A 12 4.92 -12.96 -1.28
CA VAL A 12 5.78 -11.91 -0.72
C VAL A 12 5.89 -10.61 -1.52
N ARG A 13 4.89 -10.31 -2.37
CA ARG A 13 4.92 -9.13 -3.25
C ARG A 13 5.12 -7.83 -2.48
N ASN A 14 4.35 -7.59 -1.41
CA ASN A 14 4.47 -6.36 -0.63
C ASN A 14 5.80 -6.32 0.14
N THR A 15 6.32 -7.45 0.59
CA THR A 15 7.66 -7.53 1.19
C THR A 15 8.73 -7.07 0.22
N PHE A 16 8.69 -7.57 -1.02
CA PHE A 16 9.65 -7.19 -2.06
C PHE A 16 9.57 -5.69 -2.38
N LEU A 17 8.36 -5.16 -2.59
CA LEU A 17 8.17 -3.75 -2.90
C LEU A 17 8.61 -2.83 -1.75
N LEU A 18 8.27 -3.19 -0.50
CA LEU A 18 8.65 -2.41 0.67
C LEU A 18 10.15 -2.49 0.96
N ALA A 19 10.78 -3.66 0.77
CA ALA A 19 12.23 -3.80 0.91
C ALA A 19 12.99 -2.97 -0.13
N LEU A 20 12.51 -2.95 -1.38
CA LEU A 20 13.10 -2.13 -2.44
C LEU A 20 12.94 -0.63 -2.15
N GLY A 21 11.74 -0.22 -1.71
CA GLY A 21 11.49 1.17 -1.29
C GLY A 21 12.34 1.57 -0.07
N ALA A 22 12.53 0.67 0.90
CA ALA A 22 13.38 0.92 2.06
C ALA A 22 14.85 1.08 1.66
N ALA A 23 15.34 0.25 0.73
CA ALA A 23 16.71 0.36 0.22
C ALA A 23 16.96 1.71 -0.47
N LEU A 24 15.98 2.19 -1.26
CA LEU A 24 16.06 3.52 -1.88
C LEU A 24 16.08 4.62 -0.81
N LEU A 25 15.14 4.60 0.14
CA LEU A 25 15.09 5.59 1.22
C LEU A 25 16.35 5.57 2.08
N GLU A 26 16.92 4.40 2.37
CA GLU A 26 18.19 4.29 3.08
C GLU A 26 19.31 4.96 2.31
N SER A 27 19.41 4.70 1.01
CA SER A 27 20.44 5.32 0.15
C SER A 27 20.39 6.85 0.18
N GLU A 28 19.18 7.41 0.01
CA GLU A 28 18.96 8.86 0.06
C GLU A 28 19.26 9.44 1.46
N ALA A 29 18.76 8.79 2.51
CA ALA A 29 18.98 9.22 3.88
C ALA A 29 20.47 9.22 4.27
N LEU A 30 21.20 8.18 3.87
CA LEU A 30 22.65 8.10 4.09
C LEU A 30 23.39 9.19 3.33
N TYR A 31 22.98 9.48 2.09
CA TYR A 31 23.56 10.58 1.32
C TYR A 31 23.35 11.94 2.01
N MET A 32 22.12 12.21 2.49
CA MET A 32 21.81 13.43 3.25
C MET A 32 22.68 13.56 4.52
N ILE A 33 22.84 12.47 5.27
CA ILE A 33 23.62 12.47 6.52
C ILE A 33 25.13 12.58 6.25
N GLU A 34 25.66 11.75 5.35
CA GLU A 34 27.10 11.54 5.18
C GLU A 34 27.75 12.56 4.24
N HIS A 35 27.00 13.11 3.30
CA HIS A 35 27.54 14.04 2.29
C HIS A 35 26.98 15.47 2.42
N GLU A 36 25.73 15.63 2.80
CA GLU A 36 25.12 16.95 2.97
C GLU A 36 25.20 17.47 4.41
N GLY A 37 25.57 16.60 5.38
CA GLY A 37 25.75 16.97 6.78
C GLY A 37 24.43 17.19 7.52
N ILE A 38 23.32 16.66 7.02
CA ILE A 38 22.02 16.73 7.70
C ILE A 38 22.08 15.89 8.97
N ALA A 39 21.61 16.44 10.10
CA ALA A 39 21.58 15.70 11.35
C ALA A 39 20.62 14.49 11.25
N PRO A 40 20.98 13.29 11.75
CA PRO A 40 20.10 12.13 11.72
C PRO A 40 18.72 12.38 12.33
N SER A 41 18.60 13.26 13.32
CA SER A 41 17.33 13.67 13.93
C SER A 41 16.38 14.39 12.96
N ASP A 42 16.91 14.97 11.90
CA ASP A 42 16.15 15.77 10.93
C ASP A 42 15.80 14.96 9.67
N VAL A 43 16.20 13.69 9.64
CA VAL A 43 15.91 12.77 8.53
C VAL A 43 14.68 11.92 8.86
N GLU A 44 13.68 11.95 7.99
CA GLU A 44 12.50 11.11 8.07
C GLU A 44 12.43 10.14 6.89
N THR A 45 12.17 8.86 7.18
CA THR A 45 12.02 7.82 6.14
C THR A 45 10.64 7.18 6.27
N THR A 46 9.75 7.47 5.33
CA THR A 46 8.38 6.97 5.35
C THR A 46 7.99 6.30 4.03
N LEU A 47 7.58 5.05 4.12
CA LEU A 47 6.99 4.28 3.03
C LEU A 47 5.47 4.36 3.13
N PHE A 48 4.80 4.64 2.03
CA PHE A 48 3.34 4.58 1.94
C PHE A 48 2.91 3.36 1.15
N ILE A 49 1.98 2.59 1.68
CA ILE A 49 1.38 1.45 0.98
C ILE A 49 -0.15 1.50 1.06
N ALA A 50 -0.82 1.36 -0.08
CA ALA A 50 -2.27 1.35 -0.19
C ALA A 50 -2.89 -0.02 0.13
N ALA A 51 -2.39 -0.69 1.18
CA ALA A 51 -2.98 -1.94 1.64
C ALA A 51 -4.37 -1.70 2.23
N ASN A 52 -5.30 -2.62 1.98
CA ASN A 52 -6.63 -2.61 2.54
C ASN A 52 -6.94 -3.97 3.15
N ALA A 53 -7.17 -4.03 4.45
CA ALA A 53 -7.43 -5.25 5.20
C ALA A 53 -8.92 -5.46 5.51
N LEU A 54 -9.75 -4.42 5.40
CA LEU A 54 -11.14 -4.46 5.86
C LEU A 54 -12.02 -5.32 4.94
N ASP A 55 -11.90 -5.14 3.62
CA ASP A 55 -12.72 -5.87 2.65
C ASP A 55 -12.12 -7.21 2.23
N TYR A 56 -10.80 -7.38 2.44
CA TYR A 56 -10.11 -8.60 2.04
C TYR A 56 -8.91 -8.88 2.94
N SER A 57 -9.17 -9.53 4.07
CA SER A 57 -8.14 -9.87 5.08
C SER A 57 -7.27 -11.09 4.70
N GLY A 58 -7.46 -11.68 3.51
CA GLY A 58 -6.80 -12.92 3.09
C GLY A 58 -5.31 -12.81 2.79
N TYR A 59 -4.81 -11.60 2.53
CA TYR A 59 -3.38 -11.40 2.26
C TYR A 59 -2.57 -11.25 3.54
N PRO A 60 -1.62 -12.17 3.84
CA PRO A 60 -0.81 -12.11 5.07
C PRO A 60 -0.02 -10.82 5.21
N ASP A 61 0.50 -10.30 4.08
CA ASP A 61 1.32 -9.10 3.97
C ASP A 61 0.54 -7.76 3.90
N CYS A 62 -0.78 -7.82 4.20
CA CYS A 62 -1.62 -6.64 4.39
C CYS A 62 -2.07 -6.45 5.86
N ARG A 63 -1.51 -7.19 6.80
CA ARG A 63 -1.92 -7.15 8.22
C ARG A 63 -1.01 -6.22 9.03
N PRO A 64 -1.53 -5.51 10.05
CA PRO A 64 -0.72 -4.63 10.90
C PRO A 64 0.45 -5.33 11.59
N VAL A 65 0.29 -6.61 11.97
CA VAL A 65 1.37 -7.40 12.58
C VAL A 65 2.55 -7.60 11.63
N TYR A 66 2.28 -7.75 10.33
CA TYR A 66 3.31 -7.87 9.31
C TYR A 66 4.15 -6.59 9.23
N TYR A 67 3.54 -5.41 9.18
CA TYR A 67 4.26 -4.14 9.11
C TYR A 67 5.14 -3.89 10.34
N ARG A 68 4.68 -4.26 11.54
CA ARG A 68 5.52 -4.17 12.75
C ARG A 68 6.77 -5.05 12.66
N ALA A 69 6.62 -6.30 12.18
CA ALA A 69 7.74 -7.20 12.00
C ALA A 69 8.73 -6.72 10.92
N LEU A 70 8.19 -6.17 9.82
CA LEU A 70 9.01 -5.59 8.75
C LEU A 70 9.83 -4.40 9.27
N LEU A 71 9.22 -3.48 9.99
CA LEU A 71 9.90 -2.30 10.55
C LEU A 71 11.04 -2.72 11.49
N GLU A 72 10.83 -3.75 12.32
CA GLU A 72 11.89 -4.28 13.17
C GLU A 72 13.02 -4.93 12.35
N THR A 73 12.67 -5.65 11.29
CA THR A 73 13.66 -6.21 10.35
C THR A 73 14.50 -5.11 9.70
N LEU A 74 13.87 -4.03 9.23
CA LEU A 74 14.57 -2.88 8.63
C LEU A 74 15.45 -2.17 9.66
N ARG A 75 14.97 -1.97 10.89
CA ARG A 75 15.74 -1.36 11.97
C ARG A 75 17.02 -2.13 12.28
N LEU A 76 16.95 -3.46 12.33
CA LEU A 76 18.08 -4.32 12.64
C LEU A 76 19.01 -4.57 11.45
N GLY A 77 18.47 -4.56 10.24
CA GLY A 77 19.17 -4.96 9.02
C GLY A 77 19.76 -3.82 8.20
N SER A 78 19.53 -2.54 8.60
CA SER A 78 20.02 -1.38 7.87
C SER A 78 21.14 -0.64 8.62
N LYS A 79 22.01 0.03 7.88
CA LYS A 79 23.01 0.98 8.42
C LYS A 79 22.30 2.19 9.05
N LEU A 80 21.25 2.66 8.40
CA LEU A 80 20.46 3.78 8.88
C LEU A 80 19.85 3.50 10.28
N GLY A 81 19.29 2.32 10.48
CA GLY A 81 18.73 1.91 11.77
C GLY A 81 19.79 1.61 12.84
N THR A 82 20.87 0.92 12.48
CA THR A 82 21.86 0.45 13.46
C THR A 82 22.95 1.48 13.81
N GLN A 83 23.38 2.29 12.85
CA GLN A 83 24.44 3.26 13.07
C GLN A 83 23.90 4.66 13.40
N TYR A 84 22.83 5.09 12.77
CA TYR A 84 22.30 6.44 12.92
C TYR A 84 21.03 6.51 13.77
N GLY A 85 20.39 5.38 14.07
CA GLY A 85 19.19 5.34 14.90
C GLY A 85 17.95 5.94 14.24
N VAL A 86 17.97 6.17 12.91
CA VAL A 86 16.82 6.70 12.18
C VAL A 86 15.83 5.58 11.88
N PRO A 87 14.59 5.66 12.38
CA PRO A 87 13.60 4.61 12.17
C PRO A 87 12.93 4.72 10.81
N PHE A 88 12.73 3.58 10.14
CA PHE A 88 11.78 3.52 9.03
C PHE A 88 10.34 3.61 9.55
N ARG A 89 9.48 4.26 8.77
CA ARG A 89 8.03 4.30 8.99
C ARG A 89 7.30 3.67 7.81
N VAL A 90 6.20 2.98 8.08
CA VAL A 90 5.27 2.48 7.06
C VAL A 90 3.89 3.03 7.38
N GLU A 91 3.37 3.83 6.48
CA GLU A 91 2.03 4.39 6.55
C GLU A 91 1.06 3.58 5.68
N THR A 92 -0.04 3.20 6.28
CA THR A 92 -1.09 2.38 5.65
C THR A 92 -2.44 3.10 5.70
N PRO A 93 -2.61 4.25 5.02
CA PRO A 93 -3.76 5.16 5.22
C PRO A 93 -5.11 4.53 4.85
N LEU A 94 -5.11 3.42 4.09
CA LEU A 94 -6.32 2.75 3.63
C LEU A 94 -6.62 1.44 4.38
N ILE A 95 -5.78 1.04 5.34
CA ILE A 95 -5.81 -0.31 5.95
C ILE A 95 -7.15 -0.65 6.58
N ALA A 96 -7.79 0.32 7.25
CA ALA A 96 -9.04 0.17 7.98
C ALA A 96 -10.24 0.84 7.27
N LYS A 97 -10.12 1.17 5.99
CA LYS A 97 -11.20 1.84 5.23
C LYS A 97 -11.97 0.83 4.39
N SER A 98 -13.29 0.98 4.33
CA SER A 98 -14.14 0.30 3.34
C SER A 98 -13.86 0.83 1.93
N LYS A 99 -14.26 0.09 0.91
CA LYS A 99 -14.14 0.55 -0.49
C LYS A 99 -14.90 1.86 -0.73
N ALA A 100 -16.05 2.03 -0.12
CA ALA A 100 -16.82 3.28 -0.20
C ALA A 100 -16.07 4.47 0.41
N GLU A 101 -15.42 4.29 1.57
CA GLU A 101 -14.60 5.33 2.18
C GLU A 101 -13.36 5.66 1.33
N ILE A 102 -12.75 4.66 0.70
CA ILE A 102 -11.62 4.85 -0.22
C ILE A 102 -12.07 5.65 -1.45
N VAL A 103 -13.24 5.34 -2.03
CA VAL A 103 -13.80 6.10 -3.16
C VAL A 103 -14.07 7.56 -2.76
N ARG A 104 -14.70 7.79 -1.60
CA ARG A 104 -14.96 9.17 -1.11
C ARG A 104 -13.66 9.94 -0.86
N LEU A 105 -12.66 9.29 -0.27
CA LEU A 105 -11.35 9.90 -0.05
C LEU A 105 -10.69 10.25 -1.39
N ALA A 106 -10.70 9.33 -2.34
CA ALA A 106 -10.14 9.55 -3.68
C ALA A 106 -10.77 10.76 -4.38
N LEU A 107 -12.10 10.90 -4.28
CA LEU A 107 -12.81 12.08 -4.81
C LEU A 107 -12.39 13.36 -4.08
N ALA A 108 -12.29 13.33 -2.76
CA ALA A 108 -11.91 14.48 -1.95
C ALA A 108 -10.50 15.00 -2.26
N VAL A 109 -9.57 14.11 -2.63
CA VAL A 109 -8.20 14.50 -3.01
C VAL A 109 -8.01 14.66 -4.53
N GLY A 110 -9.08 14.57 -5.33
CA GLY A 110 -9.01 14.70 -6.78
C GLY A 110 -8.27 13.56 -7.50
N ALA A 111 -8.25 12.36 -6.93
CA ALA A 111 -7.59 11.22 -7.56
C ALA A 111 -8.28 10.87 -8.91
N PRO A 112 -7.52 10.55 -9.97
CA PRO A 112 -8.07 10.33 -11.31
C PRO A 112 -8.70 8.93 -11.43
N LEU A 113 -9.85 8.72 -10.77
CA LEU A 113 -10.54 7.42 -10.69
C LEU A 113 -10.88 6.82 -12.06
N ALA A 114 -11.10 7.65 -13.09
CA ALA A 114 -11.32 7.17 -14.46
C ALA A 114 -10.16 6.36 -15.04
N HIS A 115 -8.93 6.61 -14.57
CA HIS A 115 -7.72 5.93 -15.02
C HIS A 115 -7.30 4.78 -14.10
N THR A 116 -8.13 4.41 -13.13
CA THR A 116 -7.83 3.30 -12.21
C THR A 116 -8.37 1.97 -12.74
N TRP A 117 -7.59 0.90 -12.50
CA TRP A 117 -7.94 -0.45 -12.95
C TRP A 117 -7.94 -1.43 -11.78
N SER A 118 -8.97 -2.28 -11.69
CA SER A 118 -9.08 -3.31 -10.64
C SER A 118 -9.20 -4.72 -11.18
N CYS A 119 -9.56 -4.90 -12.46
CA CYS A 119 -9.85 -6.21 -13.04
C CYS A 119 -8.60 -7.08 -13.17
N TYR A 120 -8.67 -8.34 -12.67
CA TYR A 120 -7.58 -9.31 -12.79
C TYR A 120 -7.62 -10.15 -14.07
N VAL A 121 -8.72 -10.10 -14.82
CA VAL A 121 -8.85 -10.91 -16.05
C VAL A 121 -8.07 -10.31 -17.21
N GLY A 122 -7.83 -8.99 -17.18
CA GLY A 122 -7.23 -8.26 -18.31
C GLY A 122 -8.25 -7.98 -19.43
N GLY A 123 -7.77 -7.43 -20.55
CA GLY A 123 -8.57 -7.01 -21.70
C GLY A 123 -8.74 -5.51 -21.78
N GLU A 124 -9.48 -5.03 -22.80
CA GLU A 124 -9.69 -3.61 -23.04
C GLU A 124 -10.69 -2.99 -22.06
N ARG A 125 -11.57 -3.80 -21.48
CA ARG A 125 -12.58 -3.40 -20.51
C ARG A 125 -12.59 -4.34 -19.29
N PRO A 126 -12.95 -3.84 -18.09
CA PRO A 126 -13.13 -4.67 -16.91
C PRO A 126 -14.19 -5.75 -17.15
N CYS A 127 -13.93 -6.99 -16.70
CA CYS A 127 -14.83 -8.12 -16.94
C CYS A 127 -16.18 -8.05 -16.18
N GLY A 128 -16.29 -7.19 -15.18
CA GLY A 128 -17.51 -6.98 -14.38
C GLY A 128 -17.88 -8.13 -13.42
N ARG A 129 -17.15 -9.26 -13.41
CA ARG A 129 -17.54 -10.51 -12.70
C ARG A 129 -16.46 -11.08 -11.78
N CYS A 130 -15.21 -10.66 -11.87
CA CYS A 130 -14.20 -11.09 -10.89
C CYS A 130 -14.39 -10.36 -9.56
N ASP A 131 -13.87 -10.92 -8.46
CA ASP A 131 -14.02 -10.37 -7.13
C ASP A 131 -13.62 -8.90 -7.04
N SER A 132 -12.53 -8.51 -7.70
CA SER A 132 -12.08 -7.12 -7.72
C SER A 132 -13.05 -6.19 -8.46
N CYS A 133 -13.70 -6.64 -9.54
CA CYS A 133 -14.74 -5.88 -10.22
C CYS A 133 -15.98 -5.72 -9.34
N LEU A 134 -16.41 -6.80 -8.68
CA LEU A 134 -17.57 -6.79 -7.79
C LEU A 134 -17.34 -5.89 -6.57
N LEU A 135 -16.15 -5.97 -5.94
CA LEU A 135 -15.76 -5.09 -4.84
C LEU A 135 -15.68 -3.63 -5.26
N ARG A 136 -15.17 -3.34 -6.47
CA ARG A 136 -15.15 -1.98 -7.03
C ARG A 136 -16.57 -1.45 -7.23
N GLN A 137 -17.44 -2.19 -7.90
CA GLN A 137 -18.85 -1.83 -8.13
C GLN A 137 -19.57 -1.55 -6.81
N LYS A 138 -19.40 -2.44 -5.83
CA LYS A 138 -19.95 -2.26 -4.48
C LYS A 138 -19.44 -0.96 -3.85
N GLY A 139 -18.14 -0.71 -3.90
CA GLY A 139 -17.53 0.49 -3.31
C GLY A 139 -18.09 1.78 -3.90
N PHE A 140 -18.23 1.88 -5.23
CA PHE A 140 -18.82 3.04 -5.89
C PHE A 140 -20.32 3.20 -5.58
N ALA A 141 -21.07 2.10 -5.59
CA ALA A 141 -22.50 2.11 -5.25
C ALA A 141 -22.74 2.59 -3.81
N GLU A 142 -21.99 2.06 -2.84
CA GLU A 142 -22.07 2.46 -1.42
C GLU A 142 -21.54 3.87 -1.17
N ALA A 143 -20.65 4.38 -2.03
CA ALA A 143 -20.23 5.78 -1.98
C ALA A 143 -21.27 6.73 -2.55
N GLY A 144 -22.28 6.24 -3.29
CA GLY A 144 -23.33 7.02 -3.93
C GLY A 144 -22.87 7.73 -5.20
N VAL A 145 -21.83 7.22 -5.88
CA VAL A 145 -21.26 7.84 -7.10
C VAL A 145 -21.13 6.81 -8.23
N VAL A 146 -21.19 7.30 -9.47
CA VAL A 146 -20.98 6.47 -10.66
C VAL A 146 -19.48 6.21 -10.83
N ASP A 147 -19.12 4.97 -11.18
CA ASP A 147 -17.73 4.62 -11.48
C ASP A 147 -17.32 5.18 -12.86
N PRO A 148 -16.41 6.18 -12.91
CA PRO A 148 -16.01 6.79 -14.18
C PRO A 148 -15.15 5.85 -15.04
N GLY A 149 -14.57 4.79 -14.46
CA GLY A 149 -13.81 3.79 -15.21
C GLY A 149 -14.67 2.74 -15.91
N LEU A 150 -16.00 2.74 -15.67
CA LEU A 150 -17.00 1.90 -16.35
C LEU A 150 -17.92 2.72 -17.26
N ALA A 151 -17.71 4.04 -17.34
CA ALA A 151 -18.44 4.87 -18.28
C ALA A 151 -18.16 4.42 -19.73
N PRO A 152 -19.18 4.44 -20.63
CA PRO A 152 -19.05 3.99 -22.00
C PRO A 152 -18.06 4.79 -22.82
#